data_66e62ad7687bf91fe76d91b1688c8ffa
#
_entry.id   66e62ad7687bf91fe76d91b1688c8ffa
#
_cell.length_a   1.000
_cell.length_b   1.000
_cell.length_c   1.000
_cell.angle_alpha   90.00
_cell.angle_beta   90.00
_cell.angle_gamma   90.00
#
_symmetry.space_group_name_H-M   'P 1'
#
loop_
_entity.id
_entity.type
_entity.pdbx_description
1 polymer ?
#
loop_
_entity_poly.entity_id
_entity_poly.type
_entity_poly.pdbx_seq_one_letter_code
_entity_poly.pdbx_strand_id
1 'polypeptide(L)'
;MTVAATLPLAFVMIAGAQIISSFFFATSENWKTVSAAYVLGAGLSITSIVTIAYFVAKGITSGGSDGGDSKSDTLDYVIVGLLVFLIVYVFLRRKQSEPPKWMGKLETATPRFGFTLGFLLLGFFPSDLICSIVVGSHLANHSDPWWHSLPFVFLTLFLLGLPALMVLTLGKRAETLLPKVRDWMNNNSWIVSEIVLVFFIVIVLAG
;
A
#
# COMPACT_ATOMS: atom_id res chain seq x y z
N MET A 1 16.67 -12.41 7.09
CA MET A 1 15.21 -12.55 7.04
C MET A 1 14.78 -12.54 5.57
N THR A 2 13.94 -13.45 5.18
CA THR A 2 13.58 -13.70 3.78
C THR A 2 12.63 -12.61 3.26
N VAL A 3 12.62 -12.41 1.94
CA VAL A 3 11.64 -11.59 1.17
C VAL A 3 10.20 -11.78 1.68
N ALA A 4 9.89 -12.96 2.22
CA ALA A 4 8.61 -13.29 2.84
C ALA A 4 8.21 -12.35 4.00
N ALA A 5 9.16 -11.74 4.71
CA ALA A 5 8.87 -10.83 5.82
C ALA A 5 8.23 -9.49 5.35
N THR A 6 8.45 -9.10 4.10
CA THR A 6 7.88 -7.86 3.54
C THR A 6 6.51 -8.06 2.90
N LEU A 7 6.13 -9.29 2.55
CA LEU A 7 4.86 -9.60 1.86
C LEU A 7 3.61 -9.21 2.68
N PRO A 8 3.56 -9.38 4.01
CA PRO A 8 2.42 -8.94 4.80
C PRO A 8 2.11 -7.44 4.68
N LEU A 9 3.14 -6.61 4.46
CA LEU A 9 2.97 -5.17 4.29
C LEU A 9 2.15 -4.82 3.04
N ALA A 10 2.12 -5.71 2.02
CA ALA A 10 1.27 -5.53 0.86
C ALA A 10 -0.22 -5.52 1.20
N PHE A 11 -0.65 -6.35 2.16
CA PHE A 11 -2.04 -6.38 2.63
C PHE A 11 -2.41 -5.11 3.39
N VAL A 12 -1.49 -4.59 4.21
CA VAL A 12 -1.70 -3.32 4.93
C VAL A 12 -1.86 -2.18 3.94
N MET A 13 -1.01 -2.17 2.92
CA MET A 13 -0.97 -1.11 1.93
C MET A 13 -2.24 -0.99 1.11
N ILE A 14 -2.96 -2.09 0.90
CA ILE A 14 -4.24 -2.07 0.18
C ILE A 14 -5.45 -1.87 1.10
N ALA A 15 -5.30 -2.07 2.40
CA ALA A 15 -6.39 -1.95 3.37
C ALA A 15 -6.79 -0.48 3.55
N GLY A 16 -7.93 -0.10 2.97
CA GLY A 16 -8.46 1.26 3.12
C GLY A 16 -9.03 1.84 1.82
N ALA A 17 -8.80 3.13 1.60
CA ALA A 17 -9.29 3.85 0.43
C ALA A 17 -8.79 3.26 -0.90
N GLN A 18 -7.65 2.58 -0.89
CA GLN A 18 -7.00 1.99 -2.04
C GLN A 18 -7.84 0.89 -2.67
N ILE A 19 -8.25 -0.10 -1.88
CA ILE A 19 -9.09 -1.21 -2.36
C ILE A 19 -10.50 -0.72 -2.70
N ILE A 20 -11.05 0.21 -1.93
CA ILE A 20 -12.36 0.81 -2.20
C ILE A 20 -12.34 1.50 -3.56
N SER A 21 -11.32 2.32 -3.84
CA SER A 21 -11.15 2.97 -5.15
C SER A 21 -11.05 1.96 -6.29
N SER A 22 -10.33 0.86 -6.07
CA SER A 22 -10.21 -0.22 -7.05
C SER A 22 -11.56 -0.87 -7.37
N PHE A 23 -12.43 -1.11 -6.38
CA PHE A 23 -13.78 -1.59 -6.60
C PHE A 23 -14.63 -0.61 -7.41
N PHE A 24 -14.56 0.70 -7.11
CA PHE A 24 -15.25 1.71 -7.89
C PHE A 24 -14.80 1.74 -9.35
N PHE A 25 -13.49 1.70 -9.59
CA PHE A 25 -12.95 1.69 -10.95
C PHE A 25 -13.32 0.43 -11.71
N ALA A 26 -13.37 -0.72 -11.05
CA ALA A 26 -13.80 -1.97 -11.67
C ALA A 26 -15.30 -1.96 -12.06
N THR A 27 -16.10 -1.08 -11.46
CA THR A 27 -17.54 -0.94 -11.78
C THR A 27 -17.85 0.27 -12.68
N SER A 28 -16.84 1.04 -13.10
CA SER A 28 -17.04 2.19 -14.01
C SER A 28 -17.27 1.76 -15.45
N GLU A 29 -17.88 2.61 -16.28
CA GLU A 29 -18.13 2.33 -17.70
C GLU A 29 -16.86 1.92 -18.47
N ASN A 30 -15.76 2.61 -18.20
CA ASN A 30 -14.45 2.37 -18.81
C ASN A 30 -13.51 1.58 -17.89
N TRP A 31 -14.04 0.61 -17.16
CA TRP A 31 -13.32 -0.10 -16.09
C TRP A 31 -11.95 -0.64 -16.50
N LYS A 32 -11.80 -1.17 -17.73
CA LYS A 32 -10.53 -1.74 -18.20
C LYS A 32 -9.40 -0.72 -18.21
N THR A 33 -9.65 0.43 -18.83
CA THR A 33 -8.64 1.49 -18.99
C THR A 33 -8.41 2.25 -17.69
N VAL A 34 -9.46 2.47 -16.91
CA VAL A 34 -9.38 3.19 -15.63
C VAL A 34 -8.68 2.34 -14.58
N SER A 35 -9.04 1.05 -14.44
CA SER A 35 -8.39 0.14 -13.49
C SER A 35 -6.92 -0.12 -13.87
N ALA A 36 -6.62 -0.31 -15.17
CA ALA A 36 -5.24 -0.45 -15.63
C ALA A 36 -4.42 0.80 -15.33
N ALA A 37 -4.96 1.98 -15.60
CA ALA A 37 -4.29 3.24 -15.31
C ALA A 37 -4.06 3.43 -13.80
N TYR A 38 -5.02 3.04 -12.96
CA TYR A 38 -4.92 3.09 -11.51
C TYR A 38 -3.79 2.18 -11.00
N VAL A 39 -3.76 0.93 -11.45
CA VAL A 39 -2.71 -0.03 -11.07
C VAL A 39 -1.33 0.43 -11.56
N LEU A 40 -1.24 1.00 -12.77
CA LEU A 40 0.02 1.55 -13.29
C LEU A 40 0.51 2.76 -12.47
N GLY A 41 -0.40 3.67 -12.11
CA GLY A 41 -0.07 4.82 -11.24
C GLY A 41 0.42 4.37 -9.87
N ALA A 42 -0.28 3.40 -9.27
CA ALA A 42 0.11 2.77 -8.02
C ALA A 42 1.49 2.11 -8.10
N GLY A 43 1.72 1.31 -9.15
CA GLY A 43 2.99 0.61 -9.37
C GLY A 43 4.17 1.56 -9.53
N LEU A 44 3.99 2.63 -10.29
CA LEU A 44 5.01 3.65 -10.46
C LEU A 44 5.36 4.33 -9.12
N SER A 45 4.33 4.67 -8.34
CA SER A 45 4.50 5.34 -7.05
C SER A 45 5.23 4.45 -6.04
N ILE A 46 4.75 3.22 -5.81
CA ILE A 46 5.35 2.26 -4.88
C ILE A 46 6.80 1.99 -5.26
N THR A 47 7.04 1.66 -6.53
CA THR A 47 8.39 1.35 -7.02
C THR A 47 9.35 2.53 -6.84
N SER A 48 8.88 3.75 -7.11
CA SER A 48 9.69 4.96 -6.91
C SER A 48 10.07 5.16 -5.46
N ILE A 49 9.12 5.04 -4.52
CA ILE A 49 9.37 5.26 -3.10
C ILE A 49 10.27 4.17 -2.52
N VAL A 50 9.99 2.90 -2.83
CA VAL A 50 10.84 1.77 -2.40
C VAL A 50 12.27 1.95 -2.92
N THR A 51 12.42 2.36 -4.18
CA THR A 51 13.74 2.60 -4.78
C THR A 51 14.47 3.74 -4.10
N ILE A 52 13.81 4.87 -3.87
CA ILE A 52 14.41 6.01 -3.16
C ILE A 52 14.82 5.59 -1.74
N ALA A 53 13.92 4.93 -1.01
CA ALA A 53 14.19 4.47 0.35
C ALA A 53 15.38 3.49 0.40
N TYR A 54 15.45 2.55 -0.56
CA TYR A 54 16.56 1.61 -0.67
C TYR A 54 17.91 2.31 -0.89
N PHE A 55 17.99 3.22 -1.86
CA PHE A 55 19.25 3.89 -2.16
C PHE A 55 19.67 4.90 -1.09
N VAL A 56 18.70 5.57 -0.46
CA VAL A 56 18.97 6.47 0.69
C VAL A 56 19.51 5.66 1.85
N ALA A 57 18.86 4.57 2.25
CA ALA A 57 19.33 3.71 3.33
C ALA A 57 20.72 3.11 3.02
N LYS A 58 20.91 2.64 1.79
CA LYS A 58 22.21 2.11 1.35
C LYS A 58 23.32 3.16 1.35
N GLY A 59 23.00 4.41 0.95
CA GLY A 59 23.96 5.52 0.98
C GLY A 59 24.37 5.88 2.40
N ILE A 60 23.47 5.82 3.36
CA ILE A 60 23.74 6.05 4.78
C ILE A 60 24.61 4.94 5.35
N THR A 61 24.33 3.67 5.03
CA THR A 61 25.13 2.52 5.49
C THR A 61 26.49 2.44 4.83
N SER A 62 26.64 2.87 3.56
CA SER A 62 27.92 2.84 2.81
C SER A 62 28.80 4.06 3.08
N GLY A 63 28.24 5.21 3.48
CA GLY A 63 28.98 6.45 3.75
C GLY A 63 29.61 6.55 5.13
N GLY A 64 29.43 5.55 5.98
CA GLY A 64 29.91 5.48 7.35
C GLY A 64 31.11 4.53 7.53
N SER A 65 32.21 4.73 6.83
CA SER A 65 33.49 4.20 7.27
C SER A 65 34.01 5.06 8.43
N ASP A 66 33.95 4.51 9.59
CA ASP A 66 34.43 4.89 10.93
C ASP A 66 33.33 5.24 11.92
N GLY A 67 33.09 4.29 12.79
CA GLY A 67 32.51 4.53 14.11
C GLY A 67 31.24 3.73 14.43
N GLY A 68 31.47 2.56 15.04
CA GLY A 68 30.66 1.99 16.11
C GLY A 68 29.17 1.67 15.86
N ASP A 69 28.78 0.57 16.42
CA ASP A 69 27.42 -0.03 16.48
C ASP A 69 26.26 0.92 16.85
N SER A 70 26.55 2.16 17.27
CA SER A 70 25.58 3.15 17.72
C SER A 70 24.81 3.88 16.61
N LYS A 71 25.21 3.78 15.35
CA LYS A 71 24.53 4.51 14.25
C LYS A 71 23.35 3.76 13.65
N SER A 72 23.40 2.42 13.67
CA SER A 72 22.23 1.60 13.24
C SER A 72 21.08 1.79 14.22
N ASP A 73 21.36 1.80 15.53
CA ASP A 73 20.36 1.98 16.57
C ASP A 73 19.70 3.36 16.48
N THR A 74 20.46 4.42 16.18
CA THR A 74 19.91 5.78 16.07
C THR A 74 18.96 5.90 14.86
N LEU A 75 19.28 5.26 13.72
CA LEU A 75 18.40 5.25 12.55
C LEU A 75 17.13 4.44 12.80
N ASP A 76 17.26 3.29 13.48
CA ASP A 76 16.11 2.48 13.87
C ASP A 76 15.20 3.24 14.83
N TYR A 77 15.75 3.98 15.79
CA TYR A 77 14.98 4.85 16.69
C TYR A 77 14.31 6.01 15.95
N VAL A 78 14.95 6.62 14.94
CA VAL A 78 14.35 7.67 14.12
C VAL A 78 13.20 7.10 13.27
N ILE A 79 13.40 5.92 12.65
CA ILE A 79 12.37 5.25 11.88
C ILE A 79 11.20 4.85 12.79
N VAL A 80 11.46 4.23 13.93
CA VAL A 80 10.45 3.87 14.93
C VAL A 80 9.73 5.11 15.46
N GLY A 81 10.44 6.18 15.75
CA GLY A 81 9.86 7.45 16.18
C GLY A 81 8.92 8.06 15.13
N LEU A 82 9.33 8.02 13.86
CA LEU A 82 8.51 8.46 12.73
C LEU A 82 7.27 7.56 12.55
N LEU A 83 7.43 6.25 12.70
CA LEU A 83 6.33 5.28 12.64
C LEU A 83 5.31 5.53 13.76
N VAL A 84 5.77 5.70 14.99
CA VAL A 84 4.91 6.00 16.15
C VAL A 84 4.19 7.33 15.96
N PHE A 85 4.91 8.37 15.51
CA PHE A 85 4.30 9.68 15.21
C PHE A 85 3.19 9.54 14.16
N LEU A 86 3.41 8.78 13.09
CA LEU A 86 2.42 8.56 12.03
C LEU A 86 1.23 7.71 12.51
N ILE A 87 1.44 6.70 13.33
CA ILE A 87 0.35 5.92 13.96
C ILE A 87 -0.52 6.86 14.81
N VAL A 88 0.09 7.67 15.66
CA VAL A 88 -0.62 8.65 16.50
C VAL A 88 -1.36 9.67 15.62
N TYR A 89 -0.72 10.19 14.57
CA TYR A 89 -1.34 11.13 13.63
C TYR A 89 -2.57 10.54 12.92
N VAL A 90 -2.46 9.31 12.40
CA VAL A 90 -3.58 8.60 11.75
C VAL A 90 -4.69 8.32 12.76
N PHE A 91 -4.33 7.87 13.97
CA PHE A 91 -5.30 7.60 15.04
C PHE A 91 -6.06 8.86 15.47
N LEU A 92 -5.40 10.00 15.60
CA LEU A 92 -6.05 11.27 15.95
C LEU A 92 -6.97 11.78 14.84
N ARG A 93 -6.63 11.53 13.58
CA ARG A 93 -7.44 11.94 12.42
C ARG A 93 -8.57 10.99 12.04
N ARG A 94 -8.65 9.79 12.62
CA ARG A 94 -9.65 8.77 12.27
C ARG A 94 -11.11 9.20 12.41
N LYS A 95 -11.40 10.20 13.27
CA LYS A 95 -12.78 10.70 13.52
C LYS A 95 -13.27 11.76 12.51
N GLN A 96 -12.44 12.22 11.59
CA GLN A 96 -12.78 13.23 10.60
C GLN A 96 -13.00 12.66 9.18
N SER A 97 -13.21 11.36 9.06
CA SER A 97 -13.40 10.69 7.77
C SER A 97 -14.86 10.82 7.30
N GLU A 98 -15.28 12.03 6.93
CA GLU A 98 -16.30 12.14 5.88
C GLU A 98 -15.71 11.52 4.60
N PRO A 99 -16.53 10.78 3.80
CA PRO A 99 -16.07 10.26 2.52
C PRO A 99 -15.47 11.40 1.71
N PRO A 100 -14.21 11.29 1.26
CA PRO A 100 -13.58 12.39 0.56
C PRO A 100 -14.41 12.81 -0.65
N LYS A 101 -14.55 14.11 -0.90
CA LYS A 101 -15.35 14.67 -2.01
C LYS A 101 -14.96 14.14 -3.41
N TRP A 102 -13.76 13.55 -3.54
CA TRP A 102 -13.31 12.90 -4.76
C TRP A 102 -14.00 11.55 -5.02
N MET A 103 -14.59 10.91 -3.99
CA MET A 103 -15.31 9.64 -4.15
C MET A 103 -16.51 9.76 -5.11
N GLY A 104 -17.21 10.89 -5.13
CA GLY A 104 -18.29 11.13 -6.11
C GLY A 104 -17.83 11.20 -7.57
N LYS A 105 -16.52 11.36 -7.83
CA LYS A 105 -15.94 11.38 -9.17
C LYS A 105 -15.48 10.01 -9.66
N LEU A 106 -15.57 8.98 -8.84
CA LEU A 106 -15.08 7.64 -9.19
C LEU A 106 -15.97 6.95 -10.22
N GLU A 107 -17.27 7.23 -10.24
CA GLU A 107 -18.21 6.62 -11.18
C GLU A 107 -18.00 7.09 -12.63
N THR A 108 -17.58 8.36 -12.79
CA THR A 108 -17.26 8.97 -14.10
C THR A 108 -15.76 9.11 -14.34
N ALA A 109 -14.96 8.22 -13.74
CA ALA A 109 -13.53 8.35 -13.74
C ALA A 109 -12.93 8.17 -15.15
N THR A 110 -12.04 9.09 -15.50
CA THR A 110 -11.21 8.98 -16.69
C THR A 110 -9.92 8.20 -16.38
N PRO A 111 -9.25 7.60 -17.36
CA PRO A 111 -7.98 6.92 -17.16
C PRO A 111 -6.89 7.82 -16.53
N ARG A 112 -6.88 9.11 -16.88
CA ARG A 112 -5.97 10.09 -16.26
C ARG A 112 -6.26 10.26 -14.77
N PHE A 113 -7.51 10.34 -14.40
CA PHE A 113 -7.91 10.43 -13.00
C PHE A 113 -7.55 9.14 -12.24
N GLY A 114 -7.81 7.96 -12.83
CA GLY A 114 -7.40 6.67 -12.25
C GLY A 114 -5.89 6.62 -11.98
N PHE A 115 -5.07 6.97 -12.98
CA PHE A 115 -3.61 7.00 -12.82
C PHE A 115 -3.16 7.97 -11.72
N THR A 116 -3.68 9.20 -11.74
CA THR A 116 -3.32 10.22 -10.75
C THR A 116 -3.74 9.79 -9.34
N LEU A 117 -4.93 9.20 -9.21
CA LEU A 117 -5.42 8.72 -7.91
C LEU A 117 -4.56 7.55 -7.40
N GLY A 118 -4.23 6.58 -8.25
CA GLY A 118 -3.35 5.47 -7.88
C GLY A 118 -1.97 5.96 -7.44
N PHE A 119 -1.40 6.90 -8.20
CA PHE A 119 -0.12 7.51 -7.86
C PHE A 119 -0.16 8.27 -6.53
N LEU A 120 -1.19 9.08 -6.30
CA LEU A 120 -1.31 9.90 -5.08
C LEU A 120 -1.68 9.07 -3.85
N LEU A 121 -2.64 8.13 -3.96
CA LEU A 121 -3.04 7.32 -2.82
C LEU A 121 -1.88 6.47 -2.31
N LEU A 122 -1.19 5.76 -3.20
CA LEU A 122 -0.12 4.87 -2.79
C LEU A 122 1.23 5.58 -2.60
N GLY A 123 1.35 6.82 -3.09
CA GLY A 123 2.57 7.62 -2.94
C GLY A 123 2.58 8.55 -1.74
N PHE A 124 1.43 9.10 -1.39
CA PHE A 124 1.35 10.16 -0.38
C PHE A 124 0.47 9.80 0.82
N PHE A 125 -0.20 8.66 0.79
CA PHE A 125 -0.93 8.21 1.96
C PHE A 125 0.06 7.74 3.03
N PRO A 126 -0.07 8.22 4.29
CA PRO A 126 0.95 7.99 5.30
C PRO A 126 1.29 6.52 5.55
N SER A 127 0.28 5.63 5.60
CA SER A 127 0.50 4.19 5.79
C SER A 127 1.31 3.56 4.66
N ASP A 128 1.04 3.95 3.42
CA ASP A 128 1.63 3.36 2.22
C ASP A 128 3.07 3.84 2.03
N LEU A 129 3.29 5.12 2.37
CA LEU A 129 4.61 5.72 2.40
C LEU A 129 5.51 4.99 3.41
N ILE A 130 4.99 4.73 4.62
CA ILE A 130 5.70 3.97 5.65
C ILE A 130 6.02 2.56 5.17
N CYS A 131 5.03 1.82 4.65
CA CYS A 131 5.25 0.47 4.17
C CYS A 131 6.35 0.43 3.10
N SER A 132 6.32 1.36 2.15
CA SER A 132 7.31 1.45 1.07
C SER A 132 8.71 1.78 1.60
N ILE A 133 8.82 2.71 2.57
CA ILE A 133 10.09 3.07 3.22
C ILE A 133 10.63 1.87 4.01
N VAL A 134 9.78 1.20 4.79
CA VAL A 134 10.18 0.00 5.57
C VAL A 134 10.73 -1.09 4.66
N VAL A 135 10.05 -1.39 3.55
CA VAL A 135 10.53 -2.40 2.59
C VAL A 135 11.87 -2.00 2.00
N GLY A 136 12.02 -0.77 1.51
CA GLY A 136 13.27 -0.29 0.91
C GLY A 136 14.43 -0.29 1.90
N SER A 137 14.21 0.24 3.12
CA SER A 137 15.23 0.29 4.17
C SER A 137 15.61 -1.10 4.67
N HIS A 138 14.62 -2.00 4.84
CA HIS A 138 14.87 -3.37 5.26
C HIS A 138 15.81 -4.11 4.30
N LEU A 139 15.55 -4.02 3.00
CA LEU A 139 16.41 -4.64 1.99
C LEU A 139 17.82 -4.05 1.99
N ALA A 140 17.95 -2.73 2.12
CA ALA A 140 19.24 -2.07 2.17
C ALA A 140 20.07 -2.50 3.40
N ASN A 141 19.46 -2.57 4.58
CA ASN A 141 20.10 -2.93 5.84
C ASN A 141 20.57 -4.39 5.87
N HIS A 142 19.89 -5.28 5.14
CA HIS A 142 20.28 -6.68 5.03
C HIS A 142 21.20 -6.96 3.83
N SER A 143 21.66 -5.92 3.13
CA SER A 143 22.46 -6.03 1.91
C SER A 143 21.78 -6.86 0.80
N ASP A 144 20.46 -6.94 0.85
CA ASP A 144 19.65 -7.62 -0.16
C ASP A 144 19.61 -6.78 -1.44
N PRO A 145 19.61 -7.39 -2.63
CA PRO A 145 19.51 -6.66 -3.88
C PRO A 145 18.11 -6.03 -4.04
N TRP A 146 18.05 -4.87 -4.68
CA TRP A 146 16.82 -4.08 -4.89
C TRP A 146 15.66 -4.88 -5.49
N TRP A 147 15.93 -5.81 -6.40
CA TRP A 147 14.88 -6.61 -7.04
C TRP A 147 14.12 -7.55 -6.09
N HIS A 148 14.61 -7.78 -4.89
CA HIS A 148 13.87 -8.48 -3.84
C HIS A 148 12.65 -7.70 -3.35
N SER A 149 12.49 -6.43 -3.73
CA SER A 149 11.25 -5.67 -3.54
C SER A 149 10.15 -6.05 -4.52
N LEU A 150 10.48 -6.63 -5.68
CA LEU A 150 9.51 -6.93 -6.73
C LEU A 150 8.35 -7.84 -6.27
N PRO A 151 8.56 -8.92 -5.50
CA PRO A 151 7.45 -9.73 -4.99
C PRO A 151 6.45 -8.92 -4.18
N PHE A 152 6.91 -8.00 -3.34
CA PHE A 152 6.04 -7.08 -2.59
C PHE A 152 5.24 -6.17 -3.53
N VAL A 153 5.92 -5.54 -4.49
CA VAL A 153 5.27 -4.67 -5.49
C VAL A 153 4.23 -5.45 -6.28
N PHE A 154 4.60 -6.61 -6.84
CA PHE A 154 3.68 -7.43 -7.62
C PHE A 154 2.50 -7.92 -6.81
N LEU A 155 2.69 -8.36 -5.57
CA LEU A 155 1.60 -8.77 -4.69
C LEU A 155 0.64 -7.62 -4.42
N THR A 156 1.16 -6.43 -4.11
CA THR A 156 0.33 -5.24 -3.89
C THR A 156 -0.48 -4.89 -5.14
N LEU A 157 0.15 -4.86 -6.31
CA LEU A 157 -0.53 -4.56 -7.57
C LEU A 157 -1.54 -5.64 -7.96
N PHE A 158 -1.23 -6.91 -7.71
CA PHE A 158 -2.15 -8.02 -7.94
C PHE A 158 -3.40 -7.89 -7.06
N LEU A 159 -3.22 -7.66 -5.78
CA LEU A 159 -4.32 -7.47 -4.83
C LEU A 159 -5.17 -6.24 -5.20
N LEU A 160 -4.51 -5.14 -5.61
CA LEU A 160 -5.19 -3.93 -6.06
C LEU A 160 -5.95 -4.15 -7.37
N GLY A 161 -5.46 -5.02 -8.25
CA GLY A 161 -6.09 -5.41 -9.51
C GLY A 161 -7.19 -6.45 -9.37
N LEU A 162 -7.33 -7.11 -8.21
CA LEU A 162 -8.30 -8.18 -8.00
C LEU A 162 -9.74 -7.81 -8.39
N PRO A 163 -10.30 -6.64 -8.02
CA PRO A 163 -11.66 -6.29 -8.44
C PRO A 163 -11.81 -6.23 -9.96
N ALA A 164 -10.84 -5.68 -10.67
CA ALA A 164 -10.86 -5.65 -12.14
C ALA A 164 -10.72 -7.06 -12.75
N LEU A 165 -9.87 -7.91 -12.17
CA LEU A 165 -9.74 -9.31 -12.56
C LEU A 165 -11.02 -10.10 -12.30
N MET A 166 -11.74 -9.82 -11.22
CA MET A 166 -13.06 -10.41 -10.96
C MET A 166 -14.07 -10.04 -12.04
N VAL A 167 -14.08 -8.79 -12.51
CA VAL A 167 -14.95 -8.37 -13.63
C VAL A 167 -14.56 -9.11 -14.91
N LEU A 168 -13.27 -9.27 -15.16
CA LEU A 168 -12.77 -9.95 -16.36
C LEU A 168 -13.17 -11.44 -16.40
N THR A 169 -13.14 -12.12 -15.25
CA THR A 169 -13.38 -13.57 -15.16
C THR A 169 -14.84 -13.92 -14.94
N LEU A 170 -15.56 -13.17 -14.12
CA LEU A 170 -16.95 -13.45 -13.75
C LEU A 170 -17.98 -12.70 -14.64
N GLY A 171 -17.51 -11.73 -15.45
CA GLY A 171 -18.37 -10.99 -16.38
C GLY A 171 -19.60 -10.39 -15.68
N LYS A 172 -20.80 -10.65 -16.21
CA LYS A 172 -22.07 -10.11 -15.66
C LYS A 172 -22.32 -10.46 -14.18
N ARG A 173 -21.77 -11.56 -13.66
CA ARG A 173 -21.88 -11.90 -12.24
C ARG A 173 -21.07 -10.95 -11.35
N ALA A 174 -19.97 -10.43 -11.86
CA ALA A 174 -19.18 -9.45 -11.12
C ALA A 174 -19.96 -8.13 -10.92
N GLU A 175 -20.75 -7.70 -11.90
CA GLU A 175 -21.57 -6.48 -11.82
C GLU A 175 -22.55 -6.50 -10.63
N THR A 176 -23.01 -7.68 -10.24
CA THR A 176 -23.90 -7.86 -9.07
C THR A 176 -23.17 -8.12 -7.76
N LEU A 177 -21.97 -8.71 -7.81
CA LEU A 177 -21.19 -9.07 -6.63
C LEU A 177 -20.33 -7.90 -6.12
N LEU A 178 -19.67 -7.18 -7.03
CA LEU A 178 -18.76 -6.09 -6.66
C LEU A 178 -19.44 -4.98 -5.85
N PRO A 179 -20.63 -4.47 -6.20
CA PRO A 179 -21.31 -3.50 -5.38
C PRO A 179 -21.62 -4.02 -3.97
N LYS A 180 -22.04 -5.28 -3.84
CA LYS A 180 -22.33 -5.89 -2.54
C LYS A 180 -21.09 -6.01 -1.68
N VAL A 181 -19.96 -6.43 -2.26
CA VAL A 181 -18.68 -6.52 -1.55
C VAL A 181 -18.20 -5.14 -1.13
N ARG A 182 -18.29 -4.15 -2.01
CA ARG A 182 -17.96 -2.76 -1.74
C ARG A 182 -18.78 -2.20 -0.57
N ASP A 183 -20.09 -2.36 -0.64
CA ASP A 183 -21.01 -1.83 0.36
C ASP A 183 -20.80 -2.55 1.71
N TRP A 184 -20.53 -3.86 1.68
CA TRP A 184 -20.14 -4.60 2.88
C TRP A 184 -18.83 -4.08 3.48
N MET A 185 -17.80 -3.86 2.67
CA MET A 185 -16.52 -3.31 3.12
C MET A 185 -16.67 -1.89 3.68
N ASN A 186 -17.48 -1.04 3.05
CA ASN A 186 -17.76 0.31 3.54
C ASN A 186 -18.45 0.31 4.90
N ASN A 187 -19.45 -0.57 5.06
CA ASN A 187 -20.21 -0.67 6.30
C ASN A 187 -19.44 -1.39 7.42
N ASN A 188 -18.44 -2.21 7.07
CA ASN A 188 -17.68 -3.04 7.98
C ASN A 188 -16.17 -2.78 7.90
N SER A 189 -15.76 -1.56 7.60
CA SER A 189 -14.36 -1.17 7.46
C SER A 189 -13.52 -1.49 8.70
N TRP A 190 -14.13 -1.45 9.90
CA TRP A 190 -13.50 -1.84 11.15
C TRP A 190 -13.15 -3.33 11.20
N ILE A 191 -13.99 -4.22 10.63
CA ILE A 191 -13.73 -5.67 10.55
C ILE A 191 -12.52 -5.93 9.65
N VAL A 192 -12.44 -5.24 8.50
CA VAL A 192 -11.30 -5.36 7.59
C VAL A 192 -10.01 -4.95 8.31
N SER A 193 -10.05 -3.85 9.06
CA SER A 193 -8.90 -3.39 9.86
C SER A 193 -8.51 -4.38 10.95
N GLU A 194 -9.48 -4.98 11.66
CA GLU A 194 -9.20 -5.99 12.69
C GLU A 194 -8.61 -7.27 12.11
N ILE A 195 -9.13 -7.77 11.00
CA ILE A 195 -8.59 -8.95 10.32
C ILE A 195 -7.12 -8.72 9.95
N VAL A 196 -6.81 -7.54 9.42
CA VAL A 196 -5.44 -7.16 9.07
C VAL A 196 -4.56 -7.11 10.34
N LEU A 197 -5.04 -6.50 11.42
CA LEU A 197 -4.29 -6.43 12.69
C LEU A 197 -4.05 -7.82 13.30
N VAL A 198 -5.07 -8.69 13.35
CA VAL A 198 -4.94 -10.06 13.84
C VAL A 198 -3.94 -10.83 12.97
N PHE A 199 -4.01 -10.70 11.66
CA PHE A 199 -3.06 -11.31 10.74
C PHE A 199 -1.62 -10.86 11.02
N PHE A 200 -1.42 -9.55 11.31
CA PHE A 200 -0.11 -9.03 11.73
C PHE A 200 0.38 -9.61 13.04
N ILE A 201 -0.49 -9.67 14.05
CA ILE A 201 -0.14 -10.26 15.36
C ILE A 201 0.32 -11.70 15.16
N VAL A 202 -0.42 -12.47 14.37
CA VAL A 202 -0.06 -13.87 14.09
C VAL A 202 1.31 -13.97 13.40
N ILE A 203 1.60 -13.11 12.42
CA ILE A 203 2.90 -13.13 11.72
C ILE A 203 4.04 -12.74 12.67
N VAL A 204 3.85 -11.70 13.46
CA VAL A 204 4.87 -11.26 14.44
C VAL A 204 5.14 -12.32 15.51
N LEU A 205 4.10 -13.06 15.92
CA LEU A 205 4.25 -14.15 16.91
C LEU A 205 4.78 -15.44 16.31
N ALA A 206 4.63 -15.64 15.01
CA ALA A 206 5.07 -16.85 14.30
C ALA A 206 6.51 -16.76 13.74
N GLY A 207 7.11 -15.55 13.71
CA GLY A 207 8.48 -15.30 13.22
C GLY A 207 9.46 -14.99 14.30
#